data_eeca99628d1529d2e07888d997612081
#
_entry.id   eeca99628d1529d2e07888d997612081
#
_cell.length_a   1.000
_cell.length_b   1.000
_cell.length_c   1.000
_cell.angle_alpha   90.00
_cell.angle_beta   90.00
_cell.angle_gamma   90.00
#
_symmetry.space_group_name_H-M   'P 1'
#
loop_
_entity.id
_entity.type
_entity.pdbx_description
1 polymer ?
#
loop_
_entity_poly.entity_id
_entity_poly.type
_entity_poly.pdbx_seq_one_letter_code
_entity_poly.pdbx_strand_id
1 'polypeptide(L)' 'MPREKETFRLELEEILKFTGGRRVLTVTDVSNYTGQSRRVGRERYNVSGQEGISAVALAQMLAR' A
#
# COMPACT_ATOMS: atom_id res chain seq x y z
N MET A 1 10.29 17.74 5.68
CA MET A 1 9.01 18.43 5.55
C MET A 1 7.93 17.74 6.37
N PRO A 2 7.24 18.47 7.23
CA PRO A 2 6.14 17.88 8.01
C PRO A 2 5.05 17.25 7.16
N ARG A 3 4.86 17.75 5.96
CA ARG A 3 3.82 17.27 5.05
C ARG A 3 4.02 15.81 4.65
N GLU A 4 5.26 15.38 4.48
CA GLU A 4 5.51 13.99 4.12
C GLU A 4 5.06 13.04 5.21
N LYS A 5 5.31 13.41 6.46
CA LYS A 5 4.89 12.58 7.58
C LYS A 5 3.37 12.52 7.70
N GLU A 6 2.70 13.63 7.45
CA GLU A 6 1.25 13.65 7.48
C GLU A 6 0.67 12.81 6.35
N THR A 7 1.20 12.97 5.15
CA THR A 7 0.73 12.18 4.00
C THR A 7 0.94 10.71 4.24
N PHE A 8 2.10 10.34 4.77
CA PHE A 8 2.39 8.95 5.10
C PHE A 8 1.38 8.40 6.11
N ARG A 9 1.11 9.14 7.17
CA ARG A 9 0.18 8.72 8.20
C ARG A 9 -1.23 8.55 7.63
N LEU A 10 -1.68 9.49 6.82
CA LEU A 10 -3.00 9.41 6.21
C LEU A 10 -3.12 8.22 5.27
N GLU A 11 -2.10 7.99 4.47
CA GLU A 11 -2.09 6.83 3.58
C GLU A 11 -2.11 5.53 4.38
N LEU A 12 -1.33 5.44 5.44
CA LEU A 12 -1.29 4.26 6.28
C LEU A 12 -2.65 4.00 6.93
N GLU A 13 -3.29 5.04 7.44
CA GLU A 13 -4.62 4.91 8.03
C GLU A 13 -5.65 4.41 7.02
N GLU A 14 -5.63 4.96 5.82
CA GLU A 14 -6.54 4.53 4.76
C GLU A 14 -6.31 3.08 4.38
N ILE A 15 -5.05 2.67 4.26
CA ILE A 15 -4.72 1.29 3.95
C ILE A 15 -5.22 0.35 5.04
N LEU A 16 -5.01 0.71 6.29
CA LEU A 16 -5.45 -0.11 7.41
C LEU A 16 -6.97 -0.21 7.47
N LYS A 17 -7.67 0.87 7.17
CA LYS A 17 -9.13 0.84 7.08
C LYS A 17 -9.59 -0.08 5.95
N PHE A 18 -8.95 0.03 4.82
CA PHE A 18 -9.30 -0.79 3.65
C PHE A 18 -9.12 -2.27 3.92
N THR A 19 -8.06 -2.62 4.62
CA THR A 19 -7.72 -4.02 4.89
C THR A 19 -8.34 -4.57 6.18
N GLY A 20 -9.03 -3.73 6.94
CA GLY A 20 -9.58 -4.14 8.22
C GLY A 20 -8.52 -4.31 9.30
N GLY A 21 -7.43 -3.57 9.20
CA GLY A 21 -6.35 -3.58 10.18
C GLY A 21 -5.19 -4.49 9.85
N ARG A 22 -5.20 -5.12 8.69
CA ARG A 22 -4.08 -5.99 8.30
C ARG A 22 -2.87 -5.15 7.91
N ARG A 23 -1.71 -5.58 8.36
CA ARG A 23 -0.45 -4.87 8.08
C ARG A 23 0.26 -5.33 6.82
N VAL A 24 -0.15 -6.46 6.28
CA VAL A 24 0.44 -7.01 5.05
C VAL A 24 -0.65 -7.14 4.01
N LEU A 25 -0.38 -6.63 2.82
CA LEU A 25 -1.30 -6.66 1.70
C LEU A 25 -0.81 -7.64 0.64
N THR A 26 -1.75 -8.38 0.06
CA THR A 26 -1.44 -9.22 -1.08
C THR A 26 -1.48 -8.38 -2.35
N VAL A 27 -1.04 -8.98 -3.47
CA VAL A 27 -1.14 -8.32 -4.77
C VAL A 27 -2.59 -7.94 -5.07
N THR A 28 -3.53 -8.81 -4.71
CA THR A 28 -4.95 -8.54 -4.91
C THR A 28 -5.41 -7.34 -4.06
N ASP A 29 -4.95 -7.27 -2.82
CA ASP A 29 -5.28 -6.14 -1.95
C ASP A 29 -4.76 -4.83 -2.52
N VAL A 30 -3.52 -4.82 -2.99
CA VAL A 30 -2.93 -3.63 -3.60
C VAL A 30 -3.69 -3.23 -4.86
N SER A 31 -4.05 -4.19 -5.69
CA SER A 31 -4.84 -3.96 -6.90
C SER A 31 -6.18 -3.31 -6.56
N ASN A 32 -6.88 -3.85 -5.58
CA ASN A 32 -8.18 -3.31 -5.17
C ASN A 32 -8.06 -1.92 -4.57
N TYR A 33 -7.03 -1.70 -3.77
CA TYR A 33 -6.85 -0.41 -3.11
C TYR A 33 -6.48 0.69 -4.10
N THR A 34 -5.58 0.40 -5.04
CA THR A 34 -5.10 1.39 -6.00
C THR A 34 -5.98 1.50 -7.24
N GLY A 35 -6.84 0.52 -7.47
CA GLY A 35 -7.65 0.47 -8.68
C GLY A 35 -6.87 0.06 -9.92
N GLN A 36 -5.65 -0.40 -9.75
CA GLN A 36 -4.80 -0.83 -10.86
C GLN A 36 -4.77 -2.35 -10.95
N SER A 37 -4.35 -2.88 -12.13
CA SER A 37 -4.26 -4.31 -12.30
C SER A 37 -3.19 -4.91 -11.38
N ARG A 38 -3.29 -6.23 -11.14
CA ARG A 38 -2.30 -6.91 -10.31
C ARG A 38 -0.90 -6.83 -10.92
N ARG A 39 -0.82 -6.87 -12.24
CA ARG A 39 0.46 -6.75 -12.93
C ARG A 39 1.12 -5.39 -12.65
N VAL A 40 0.33 -4.31 -12.77
CA VAL A 40 0.82 -2.96 -12.51
C VAL A 40 1.21 -2.81 -11.04
N GLY A 41 0.40 -3.36 -10.15
CA GLY A 41 0.70 -3.33 -8.72
C GLY A 41 2.03 -3.99 -8.40
N ARG A 42 2.27 -5.16 -9.01
CA ARG A 42 3.53 -5.88 -8.81
C ARG A 42 4.74 -5.09 -9.30
N GLU A 43 4.62 -4.54 -10.50
CA GLU A 43 5.73 -3.80 -11.10
C GLU A 43 5.98 -2.46 -10.41
N ARG A 44 4.92 -1.74 -10.10
CA ARG A 44 5.02 -0.39 -9.57
C ARG A 44 5.40 -0.36 -8.09
N TYR A 45 4.84 -1.28 -7.32
CA TYR A 45 5.05 -1.30 -5.88
C TYR A 45 5.94 -2.45 -5.43
N ASN A 46 6.48 -3.21 -6.38
CA ASN A 46 7.38 -4.31 -6.09
C ASN A 46 6.80 -5.31 -5.10
N VAL A 47 5.53 -5.65 -5.28
CA VAL A 47 4.82 -6.55 -4.38
C VAL A 47 5.20 -7.99 -4.68
N SER A 48 5.64 -8.72 -3.65
CA SER A 48 5.91 -10.14 -3.78
C SER A 48 4.61 -10.93 -3.88
N GLY A 49 4.56 -11.87 -4.83
CA GLY A 49 3.39 -12.74 -4.98
C GLY A 49 3.18 -13.67 -3.79
N GLN A 50 4.22 -13.97 -3.03
CA GLN A 50 4.13 -14.87 -1.89
C GLN A 50 4.03 -14.12 -0.56
N GLU A 51 4.83 -13.09 -0.41
CA GLU A 51 4.92 -12.37 0.86
C GLU A 51 4.06 -11.13 0.91
N GLY A 52 3.69 -10.59 -0.25
CA GLY A 52 2.95 -9.34 -0.30
C GLY A 52 3.81 -8.14 0.01
N ILE A 53 3.17 -7.08 0.47
CA ILE A 53 3.86 -5.84 0.84
C ILE A 53 3.30 -5.36 2.17
N SER A 54 4.16 -4.80 3.02
CA SER A 54 3.68 -4.25 4.28
C SER A 54 2.90 -2.96 4.02
N ALA A 55 1.91 -2.69 4.87
CA ALA A 55 1.12 -1.47 4.77
C ALA A 55 2.03 -0.24 4.89
N VAL A 56 3.05 -0.32 5.74
CA VAL A 56 3.99 0.77 5.92
C VAL A 56 4.77 1.04 4.63
N ALA A 57 5.26 -0.02 3.98
CA ALA A 57 6.02 0.14 2.74
C ALA A 57 5.13 0.72 1.63
N LEU A 58 3.90 0.25 1.51
CA LEU A 58 2.97 0.77 0.51
C LEU A 58 2.65 2.24 0.80
N ALA A 59 2.41 2.58 2.06
CA ALA A 59 2.13 3.96 2.43
C ALA A 59 3.30 4.88 2.09
N GLN A 60 4.52 4.43 2.28
CA GLN A 60 5.70 5.21 1.93
C GLN A 60 5.78 5.46 0.43
N MET A 61 5.45 4.48 -0.37
CA MET A 61 5.44 4.63 -1.82
C MET A 61 4.36 5.60 -2.29
N LEU A 62 3.18 5.51 -1.70
CA LEU A 62 2.06 6.36 -2.09
C LEU A 62 2.22 7.79 -1.59
N ALA A 63 2.97 7.99 -0.52
CA ALA A 63 3.19 9.32 0.06
C ALA A 63 4.27 10.14 -0.64
N ARG A 64 4.96 9.59 -1.60
CA ARG A 64 6.02 10.30 -2.34
C ARG A 64 5.50 11.40 -3.24
#